data_bf1c46795a4001bc651f90e91e743741
#
_entry.id   bf1c46795a4001bc651f90e91e743741
#
_cell.length_a   1.000
_cell.length_b   1.000
_cell.length_c   1.000
_cell.angle_alpha   90.00
_cell.angle_beta   90.00
_cell.angle_gamma   90.00
#
_symmetry.space_group_name_H-M   'P 1'
#
loop_
_entity.id
_entity.type
_entity.pdbx_description
1 polymer ?
#
loop_
_entity_poly.entity_id
_entity_poly.type
_entity_poly.pdbx_seq_one_letter_code
_entity_poly.pdbx_strand_id
1 'polypeptide(L)'
;LVGSEMCIRDSYICSQLIKVLKELEAHGAITHGHGILVVPTANSYSMNVGKRFWAVDNIDINRTFPGDLRGDTTKQIAGELFEKVKGYSYGIQFASFYMPGDFIPHVRMMETGYQNASLANLFGLQYVVIRKPKPMDTVTLNYNWQMNGTNAFSIYTNSTDLVDDRSARQAVSSVLRFLTRMGILKYNNHSGYIA
;
A
#
# COMPACT_ATOMS: atom_id res chain seq x y z
N LEU A 1 -3.84 -5.72 4.38
CA LEU A 1 -2.79 -4.79 4.82
C LEU A 1 -2.65 -3.64 3.85
N VAL A 2 -2.48 -2.45 4.38
CA VAL A 2 -2.20 -1.22 3.62
C VAL A 2 -0.93 -0.60 4.18
N GLY A 3 0.02 -0.23 3.34
CA GLY A 3 1.29 0.36 3.77
C GLY A 3 1.82 1.42 2.81
N SER A 4 2.75 2.21 3.29
CA SER A 4 3.41 3.30 2.58
C SER A 4 4.89 3.00 2.33
N GLU A 5 5.36 3.36 1.14
CA GLU A 5 6.78 3.16 0.74
C GLU A 5 7.74 4.25 1.24
N MET A 6 7.35 5.26 2.01
CA MET A 6 8.26 6.33 2.51
C MET A 6 8.01 7.73 1.95
N CYS A 7 6.86 8.01 1.41
CA CYS A 7 6.50 9.38 1.05
C CYS A 7 5.61 9.97 2.15
N ILE A 8 5.84 11.22 2.54
CA ILE A 8 4.97 11.96 3.48
C ILE A 8 3.51 11.89 3.02
N ARG A 9 3.29 11.97 1.72
CA ARG A 9 1.97 11.84 1.11
C ARG A 9 1.36 10.46 1.33
N ASP A 10 2.11 9.37 1.14
CA ASP A 10 1.59 8.02 1.32
C ASP A 10 1.23 7.78 2.79
N SER A 11 2.04 8.31 3.72
CA SER A 11 1.74 8.29 5.15
C SER A 11 0.50 9.14 5.49
N TYR A 12 0.30 10.27 4.80
CA TYR A 12 -0.90 11.08 4.91
C TYR A 12 -2.14 10.30 4.44
N ILE A 13 -2.08 9.64 3.28
CA ILE A 13 -3.17 8.79 2.77
C ILE A 13 -3.50 7.69 3.78
N CYS A 14 -2.48 7.01 4.32
CA CYS A 14 -2.67 6.00 5.36
C CYS A 14 -3.34 6.58 6.61
N SER A 15 -2.97 7.81 7.03
CA SER A 15 -3.57 8.46 8.19
C SER A 15 -5.06 8.77 7.98
N GLN A 16 -5.43 9.23 6.79
CA GLN A 16 -6.84 9.46 6.43
C GLN A 16 -7.61 8.14 6.39
N LEU A 17 -7.01 7.10 5.79
CA LEU A 17 -7.62 5.78 5.76
C LEU A 17 -7.85 5.22 7.16
N ILE A 18 -6.88 5.38 8.09
CA ILE A 18 -7.02 4.93 9.48
C ILE A 18 -8.19 5.64 10.16
N LYS A 19 -8.37 6.95 9.97
CA LYS A 19 -9.50 7.69 10.54
C LYS A 19 -10.84 7.09 10.09
N VAL A 20 -11.01 6.92 8.78
CA VAL A 20 -12.23 6.35 8.22
C VAL A 20 -12.46 4.91 8.70
N LEU A 21 -11.42 4.08 8.70
CA LEU A 21 -11.54 2.68 9.15
C LEU A 21 -11.92 2.58 10.63
N LYS A 22 -11.39 3.44 11.50
CA LYS A 22 -11.78 3.49 12.92
C LYS A 22 -13.24 3.90 13.11
N GLU A 23 -13.73 4.85 12.34
CA GLU A 23 -15.13 5.24 12.35
C GLU A 23 -16.01 4.08 11.88
N LEU A 24 -15.64 3.41 10.79
CA LEU A 24 -16.37 2.24 10.28
C LEU A 24 -16.35 1.06 11.27
N GLU A 25 -15.22 0.83 11.94
CA GLU A 25 -15.11 -0.18 12.99
C GLU A 25 -16.03 0.12 14.16
N ALA A 26 -16.05 1.36 14.63
CA ALA A 26 -16.94 1.81 15.73
C ALA A 26 -18.43 1.62 15.41
N HIS A 27 -18.80 1.67 14.13
CA HIS A 27 -20.16 1.40 13.65
C HIS A 27 -20.42 -0.07 13.26
N GLY A 28 -19.46 -0.97 13.54
CA GLY A 28 -19.62 -2.40 13.23
C GLY A 28 -19.61 -2.72 11.74
N ALA A 29 -19.02 -1.85 10.92
CA ALA A 29 -18.98 -2.01 9.48
C ALA A 29 -17.90 -3.00 9.01
N ILE A 30 -16.96 -3.41 9.85
CA ILE A 30 -15.99 -4.47 9.52
C ILE A 30 -16.69 -5.82 9.69
N THR A 31 -16.66 -6.64 8.64
CA THR A 31 -17.28 -7.96 8.65
C THR A 31 -16.58 -8.88 9.65
N HIS A 32 -17.35 -9.59 10.45
CA HIS A 32 -16.82 -10.52 11.45
C HIS A 32 -15.86 -11.55 10.81
N GLY A 33 -14.75 -11.83 11.49
CA GLY A 33 -13.70 -12.74 11.00
C GLY A 33 -12.68 -12.10 10.06
N HIS A 34 -12.82 -10.82 9.75
CA HIS A 34 -11.83 -10.06 8.97
C HIS A 34 -11.06 -9.07 9.85
N GLY A 35 -9.79 -8.86 9.51
CA GLY A 35 -8.92 -7.88 10.16
C GLY A 35 -8.21 -7.02 9.13
N ILE A 36 -8.04 -5.74 9.42
CA ILE A 36 -7.33 -4.79 8.57
C ILE A 36 -6.14 -4.25 9.35
N LEU A 37 -4.93 -4.50 8.85
CA LEU A 37 -3.71 -3.91 9.38
C LEU A 37 -3.28 -2.76 8.47
N VAL A 38 -3.05 -1.59 9.06
CA VAL A 38 -2.50 -0.43 8.33
C VAL A 38 -1.14 -0.08 8.91
N VAL A 39 -0.12 -0.02 8.06
CA VAL A 39 1.23 0.41 8.40
C VAL A 39 1.46 1.79 7.76
N PRO A 40 1.36 2.89 8.52
CA PRO A 40 1.42 4.25 7.97
C PRO A 40 2.77 4.57 7.33
N THR A 41 3.83 4.01 7.87
CA THR A 41 5.20 4.16 7.35
C THR A 41 6.05 2.98 7.78
N ALA A 42 6.87 2.48 6.87
CA ALA A 42 7.88 1.47 7.17
C ALA A 42 9.17 2.09 7.76
N ASN A 43 9.38 3.39 7.55
CA ASN A 43 10.60 4.10 7.94
C ASN A 43 10.26 5.52 8.45
N SER A 44 9.77 5.60 9.68
CA SER A 44 9.42 6.87 10.32
C SER A 44 10.63 7.79 10.53
N TYR A 45 11.81 7.23 10.78
CA TYR A 45 13.02 8.01 10.99
C TYR A 45 13.45 8.76 9.72
N SER A 46 13.52 8.08 8.58
CA SER A 46 13.88 8.73 7.32
C SER A 46 12.82 9.73 6.85
N MET A 47 11.56 9.46 7.14
CA MET A 47 10.47 10.41 6.89
C MET A 47 10.67 11.72 7.67
N ASN A 48 11.05 11.64 8.94
CA ASN A 48 11.27 12.83 9.78
C ASN A 48 12.44 13.70 9.30
N VAL A 49 13.44 13.10 8.67
CA VAL A 49 14.59 13.83 8.09
C VAL A 49 14.43 14.11 6.58
N GLY A 50 13.25 13.85 6.02
CA GLY A 50 12.96 14.12 4.62
C GLY A 50 13.77 13.27 3.62
N LYS A 51 14.27 12.10 4.05
CA LYS A 51 15.06 11.20 3.21
C LYS A 51 14.27 9.96 2.83
N ARG A 52 14.44 9.53 1.58
CA ARG A 52 13.87 8.28 1.09
C ARG A 52 14.59 7.04 1.63
N PHE A 53 15.91 7.10 1.65
CA PHE A 53 16.75 5.98 2.07
C PHE A 53 16.90 5.98 3.60
N TRP A 54 17.16 4.81 4.17
CA TRP A 54 17.49 4.72 5.57
C TRP A 54 18.72 5.57 5.88
N ALA A 55 18.61 6.46 6.86
CA ALA A 55 19.61 7.50 7.06
C ALA A 55 20.98 6.97 7.57
N VAL A 56 21.02 5.75 8.07
CA VAL A 56 22.24 5.13 8.63
C VAL A 56 23.05 4.43 7.53
N ASP A 57 22.40 3.62 6.69
CA ASP A 57 23.06 2.80 5.67
C ASP A 57 22.77 3.22 4.23
N ASN A 58 21.92 4.24 4.05
CA ASN A 58 21.49 4.77 2.75
C ASN A 58 20.82 3.73 1.83
N ILE A 59 20.15 2.74 2.43
CA ILE A 59 19.46 1.67 1.72
C ILE A 59 17.96 2.00 1.61
N ASP A 60 17.35 1.69 0.46
CA ASP A 60 15.90 1.73 0.26
C ASP A 60 15.27 0.45 0.85
N ILE A 61 14.43 0.58 1.88
CA ILE A 61 13.79 -0.57 2.51
C ILE A 61 12.98 -1.39 1.50
N ASN A 62 12.37 -0.76 0.49
CA ASN A 62 11.64 -1.49 -0.56
C ASN A 62 12.56 -2.14 -1.61
N ARG A 63 13.84 -2.23 -1.33
CA ARG A 63 14.85 -3.00 -2.09
C ARG A 63 15.54 -4.04 -1.24
N THR A 64 14.95 -4.39 -0.09
CA THR A 64 15.55 -5.34 0.86
C THR A 64 14.62 -6.48 1.27
N PHE A 65 13.39 -6.54 0.73
CA PHE A 65 12.46 -7.64 1.04
C PHE A 65 12.88 -8.96 0.37
N PRO A 66 12.63 -10.10 1.03
CA PRO A 66 11.86 -10.27 2.28
C PRO A 66 12.59 -9.87 3.57
N GLY A 67 13.83 -9.39 3.49
CA GLY A 67 14.65 -9.04 4.63
C GLY A 67 15.47 -10.21 5.19
N ASP A 68 16.25 -9.91 6.23
CA ASP A 68 17.03 -10.91 6.98
C ASP A 68 17.13 -10.43 8.43
N LEU A 69 16.59 -11.21 9.37
CA LEU A 69 16.58 -10.87 10.80
C LEU A 69 17.98 -10.87 11.43
N ARG A 70 18.98 -11.40 10.72
CA ARG A 70 20.42 -11.40 11.13
C ARG A 70 21.28 -10.48 10.28
N GLY A 71 20.68 -9.76 9.34
CA GLY A 71 21.37 -8.82 8.46
C GLY A 71 21.59 -7.44 9.07
N ASP A 72 21.94 -6.48 8.22
CA ASP A 72 22.04 -5.07 8.59
C ASP A 72 20.69 -4.49 9.03
N THR A 73 20.71 -3.34 9.70
CA THR A 73 19.51 -2.72 10.30
C THR A 73 18.33 -2.63 9.31
N THR A 74 18.55 -2.18 8.10
CA THR A 74 17.48 -2.08 7.10
C THR A 74 16.93 -3.44 6.70
N LYS A 75 17.76 -4.48 6.60
CA LYS A 75 17.32 -5.86 6.34
C LYS A 75 16.53 -6.44 7.50
N GLN A 76 16.93 -6.15 8.75
CA GLN A 76 16.20 -6.58 9.94
C GLN A 76 14.80 -5.95 9.97
N ILE A 77 14.70 -4.63 9.75
CA ILE A 77 13.42 -3.92 9.70
C ILE A 77 12.52 -4.50 8.60
N ALA A 78 13.07 -4.73 7.40
CA ALA A 78 12.33 -5.34 6.30
C ALA A 78 11.84 -6.75 6.67
N GLY A 79 12.70 -7.56 7.30
CA GLY A 79 12.37 -8.91 7.74
C GLY A 79 11.28 -8.94 8.80
N GLU A 80 11.38 -8.11 9.84
CA GLU A 80 10.36 -8.01 10.89
C GLU A 80 9.01 -7.53 10.31
N LEU A 81 9.06 -6.53 9.42
CA LEU A 81 7.86 -6.07 8.74
C LEU A 81 7.24 -7.19 7.90
N PHE A 82 8.05 -7.88 7.11
CA PHE A 82 7.57 -8.94 6.24
C PHE A 82 6.94 -10.09 7.04
N GLU A 83 7.56 -10.49 8.15
CA GLU A 83 6.99 -11.51 9.05
C GLU A 83 5.60 -11.13 9.59
N LYS A 84 5.36 -9.85 9.84
CA LYS A 84 4.05 -9.35 10.32
C LYS A 84 3.01 -9.27 9.21
N VAL A 85 3.43 -9.06 7.97
CA VAL A 85 2.51 -8.79 6.86
C VAL A 85 2.33 -9.96 5.91
N LYS A 86 3.19 -10.97 5.97
CA LYS A 86 2.98 -12.21 5.23
C LYS A 86 1.77 -12.97 5.78
N GLY A 87 1.08 -13.70 4.93
CA GLY A 87 -0.10 -14.47 5.32
C GLY A 87 -1.42 -13.71 5.26
N TYR A 88 -1.41 -12.41 4.98
CA TYR A 88 -2.64 -11.69 4.63
C TYR A 88 -3.08 -12.07 3.21
N SER A 89 -4.40 -12.20 3.02
CA SER A 89 -4.97 -12.55 1.69
C SER A 89 -4.74 -11.44 0.65
N TYR A 90 -4.72 -10.19 1.11
CA TYR A 90 -4.57 -9.00 0.27
C TYR A 90 -3.52 -8.06 0.84
N GLY A 91 -2.63 -7.58 -0.03
CA GLY A 91 -1.61 -6.57 0.26
C GLY A 91 -1.81 -5.34 -0.63
N ILE A 92 -1.95 -4.17 -0.04
CA ILE A 92 -2.11 -2.91 -0.75
C ILE A 92 -0.99 -1.99 -0.33
N GLN A 93 -0.25 -1.47 -1.29
CA GLN A 93 0.86 -0.56 -1.08
C GLN A 93 0.62 0.73 -1.84
N PHE A 94 0.67 1.87 -1.15
CA PHE A 94 0.71 3.16 -1.84
C PHE A 94 2.10 3.39 -2.38
N ALA A 95 2.19 3.85 -3.60
CA ALA A 95 3.43 4.07 -4.31
C ALA A 95 3.40 5.38 -5.10
N SER A 96 4.56 5.96 -5.29
CA SER A 96 4.74 7.21 -6.01
C SER A 96 5.78 7.05 -7.11
N PHE A 97 5.68 7.86 -8.15
CA PHE A 97 6.75 7.98 -9.11
C PHE A 97 7.92 8.77 -8.53
N TYR A 98 9.12 8.49 -9.03
CA TYR A 98 10.35 9.19 -8.61
C TYR A 98 10.53 10.55 -9.28
N MET A 99 9.71 10.83 -10.30
CA MET A 99 9.77 12.09 -11.06
C MET A 99 8.64 13.00 -10.59
N PRO A 100 8.91 14.31 -10.48
CA PRO A 100 7.87 15.31 -10.27
C PRO A 100 6.83 15.26 -11.39
N GLY A 101 5.57 15.50 -11.05
CA GLY A 101 4.50 15.65 -12.03
C GLY A 101 3.18 15.04 -11.60
N ASP A 102 2.22 15.21 -12.49
CA ASP A 102 0.88 14.65 -12.37
C ASP A 102 0.74 13.41 -13.24
N PHE A 103 0.28 12.34 -12.64
CA PHE A 103 0.11 11.04 -13.29
C PHE A 103 -1.32 10.56 -13.20
N ILE A 104 -1.72 9.69 -14.09
CA ILE A 104 -3.04 9.08 -14.02
C ILE A 104 -3.05 8.03 -12.90
N PRO A 105 -3.96 8.13 -11.92
CA PRO A 105 -4.08 7.15 -10.86
C PRO A 105 -4.39 5.76 -11.41
N HIS A 106 -3.63 4.76 -10.95
CA HIS A 106 -3.77 3.40 -11.44
C HIS A 106 -3.37 2.36 -10.39
N VAL A 107 -3.86 1.14 -10.58
CA VAL A 107 -3.36 -0.02 -9.85
C VAL A 107 -2.25 -0.67 -10.66
N ARG A 108 -1.12 -0.97 -10.02
CA ARG A 108 -0.02 -1.70 -10.66
C ARG A 108 0.19 -3.05 -10.00
N MET A 109 0.49 -4.04 -10.82
CA MET A 109 0.84 -5.39 -10.43
C MET A 109 2.05 -5.88 -11.23
N MET A 110 2.72 -6.91 -10.70
CA MET A 110 3.80 -7.60 -11.43
C MET A 110 3.28 -8.90 -12.04
N GLU A 111 3.71 -9.20 -13.26
CA GLU A 111 3.42 -10.44 -13.97
C GLU A 111 4.32 -11.56 -13.43
N THR A 112 3.92 -12.14 -12.29
CA THR A 112 4.66 -13.23 -11.62
C THR A 112 4.03 -14.60 -11.88
N GLY A 113 2.87 -14.67 -12.54
CA GLY A 113 2.02 -15.84 -12.61
C GLY A 113 0.97 -15.91 -11.49
N TYR A 114 1.13 -15.13 -10.44
CA TYR A 114 0.20 -15.06 -9.28
C TYR A 114 -0.60 -13.77 -9.22
N GLN A 115 -0.51 -12.90 -10.24
CA GLN A 115 -1.27 -11.66 -10.31
C GLN A 115 -2.76 -11.93 -10.57
N ASN A 116 -3.63 -11.13 -9.96
CA ASN A 116 -5.07 -11.21 -10.17
C ASN A 116 -5.63 -9.88 -10.68
N ALA A 117 -5.69 -9.72 -12.01
CA ALA A 117 -6.17 -8.51 -12.65
C ALA A 117 -7.66 -8.23 -12.38
N SER A 118 -8.45 -9.28 -12.21
CA SER A 118 -9.89 -9.14 -11.92
C SER A 118 -10.10 -8.44 -10.56
N LEU A 119 -9.31 -8.79 -9.57
CA LEU A 119 -9.34 -8.14 -8.26
C LEU A 119 -8.84 -6.68 -8.35
N ALA A 120 -7.84 -6.40 -9.18
CA ALA A 120 -7.33 -5.03 -9.36
C ALA A 120 -8.39 -4.06 -9.89
N ASN A 121 -9.32 -4.52 -10.72
CA ASN A 121 -10.43 -3.70 -11.22
C ASN A 121 -11.41 -3.27 -10.12
N LEU A 122 -11.44 -3.97 -8.98
CA LEU A 122 -12.35 -3.66 -7.88
C LEU A 122 -11.98 -2.35 -7.16
N PHE A 123 -10.76 -1.85 -7.32
CA PHE A 123 -10.38 -0.53 -6.81
C PHE A 123 -11.11 0.62 -7.52
N GLY A 124 -11.58 0.39 -8.75
CA GLY A 124 -12.31 1.39 -9.52
C GLY A 124 -11.46 2.54 -10.03
N LEU A 125 -10.15 2.36 -10.09
CA LEU A 125 -9.25 3.28 -10.77
C LEU A 125 -9.29 3.04 -12.29
N GLN A 126 -8.94 4.07 -13.06
CA GLN A 126 -9.11 4.08 -14.50
C GLN A 126 -8.28 3.02 -15.24
N TYR A 127 -7.10 2.70 -14.70
CA TYR A 127 -6.19 1.74 -15.32
C TYR A 127 -5.68 0.69 -14.34
N VAL A 128 -5.47 -0.50 -14.87
CA VAL A 128 -4.70 -1.58 -14.24
C VAL A 128 -3.47 -1.82 -15.10
N VAL A 129 -2.30 -1.65 -14.53
CA VAL A 129 -1.01 -1.81 -15.22
C VAL A 129 -0.34 -3.09 -14.74
N ILE A 130 -0.15 -4.03 -15.63
CA ILE A 130 0.60 -5.27 -15.37
C ILE A 130 1.92 -5.16 -16.11
N ARG A 131 3.04 -5.38 -15.40
CA ARG A 131 4.35 -5.33 -16.02
C ARG A 131 5.22 -6.52 -15.61
N LYS A 132 6.07 -6.94 -16.51
CA LYS A 132 7.08 -7.96 -16.22
C LYS A 132 8.04 -7.46 -15.15
N PRO A 133 8.33 -8.27 -14.12
CA PRO A 133 9.29 -7.90 -13.09
C PRO A 133 10.70 -7.83 -13.70
N LYS A 134 11.47 -6.83 -13.27
CA LYS A 134 12.92 -6.74 -13.52
C LYS A 134 13.67 -7.40 -12.35
N PRO A 135 14.94 -7.76 -12.47
CA PRO A 135 15.71 -8.35 -11.38
C PRO A 135 15.66 -7.54 -10.08
N MET A 136 15.68 -6.20 -10.17
CA MET A 136 15.56 -5.29 -9.01
C MET A 136 14.18 -5.30 -8.33
N ASP A 137 13.16 -5.85 -8.96
CA ASP A 137 11.81 -5.92 -8.39
C ASP A 137 11.65 -7.13 -7.47
N THR A 138 12.50 -8.15 -7.60
CA THR A 138 12.43 -9.38 -6.79
C THR A 138 12.68 -9.14 -5.30
N VAL A 139 13.26 -8.01 -4.96
CA VAL A 139 13.54 -7.56 -3.59
C VAL A 139 12.55 -6.50 -3.09
N THR A 140 11.41 -6.34 -3.76
CA THR A 140 10.35 -5.43 -3.32
C THR A 140 9.31 -6.15 -2.46
N LEU A 141 8.60 -5.41 -1.59
CA LEU A 141 7.52 -5.93 -0.79
C LEU A 141 6.41 -6.55 -1.66
N ASN A 142 5.99 -5.85 -2.70
CA ASN A 142 4.89 -6.31 -3.57
C ASN A 142 5.22 -7.64 -4.25
N TYR A 143 6.45 -7.80 -4.77
CA TYR A 143 6.89 -9.06 -5.38
C TYR A 143 6.89 -10.20 -4.36
N ASN A 144 7.48 -9.98 -3.20
CA ASN A 144 7.57 -10.99 -2.15
C ASN A 144 6.20 -11.38 -1.59
N TRP A 145 5.25 -10.45 -1.51
CA TRP A 145 3.86 -10.77 -1.19
C TRP A 145 3.25 -11.73 -2.19
N GLN A 146 3.36 -11.44 -3.49
CA GLN A 146 2.83 -12.33 -4.53
C GLN A 146 3.46 -13.72 -4.46
N MET A 147 4.78 -13.80 -4.27
CA MET A 147 5.49 -15.08 -4.17
C MET A 147 5.12 -15.86 -2.91
N ASN A 148 4.56 -15.21 -1.89
CA ASN A 148 4.06 -15.82 -0.66
C ASN A 148 2.53 -15.98 -0.63
N GLY A 149 1.86 -15.89 -1.77
CA GLY A 149 0.43 -16.18 -1.92
C GLY A 149 -0.51 -15.03 -1.56
N THR A 150 0.02 -13.82 -1.30
CA THR A 150 -0.79 -12.61 -1.08
C THR A 150 -1.15 -11.98 -2.42
N ASN A 151 -2.42 -11.64 -2.64
CA ASN A 151 -2.82 -10.82 -3.79
C ASN A 151 -2.35 -9.38 -3.55
N ALA A 152 -1.28 -8.97 -4.19
CA ALA A 152 -0.59 -7.71 -3.92
C ALA A 152 -0.83 -6.67 -5.01
N PHE A 153 -1.13 -5.45 -4.57
CA PHE A 153 -1.47 -4.31 -5.42
C PHE A 153 -0.67 -3.08 -5.00
N SER A 154 -0.16 -2.33 -5.98
CA SER A 154 0.41 -1.00 -5.74
C SER A 154 -0.53 0.05 -6.31
N ILE A 155 -0.98 0.98 -5.47
CA ILE A 155 -1.82 2.11 -5.88
C ILE A 155 -0.91 3.31 -6.12
N TYR A 156 -0.89 3.77 -7.36
CA TYR A 156 -0.22 5.00 -7.77
C TYR A 156 -1.22 6.15 -7.77
N THR A 157 -0.85 7.24 -7.10
CA THR A 157 -1.68 8.45 -6.99
C THR A 157 -1.32 9.47 -8.06
N ASN A 158 -2.14 10.52 -8.17
CA ASN A 158 -2.02 11.52 -9.21
C ASN A 158 -0.74 12.36 -9.10
N SER A 159 -0.59 13.12 -8.00
CA SER A 159 0.53 14.04 -7.83
C SER A 159 1.70 13.39 -7.09
N THR A 160 2.93 13.78 -7.44
CA THR A 160 4.15 13.30 -6.78
C THR A 160 4.79 14.35 -5.88
N ASP A 161 4.49 15.64 -6.06
CA ASP A 161 5.21 16.74 -5.42
C ASP A 161 4.54 17.30 -4.18
N LEU A 162 3.22 17.22 -4.10
CA LEU A 162 2.44 17.84 -3.04
C LEU A 162 1.54 16.83 -2.32
N VAL A 163 1.29 17.10 -1.05
CA VAL A 163 0.20 16.47 -0.32
C VAL A 163 -1.10 17.11 -0.83
N ASP A 164 -1.80 16.42 -1.72
CA ASP A 164 -3.04 16.86 -2.30
C ASP A 164 -4.21 16.04 -1.73
N ASP A 165 -5.14 16.74 -1.08
CA ASP A 165 -6.32 16.14 -0.47
C ASP A 165 -7.21 15.41 -1.47
N ARG A 166 -7.29 15.89 -2.70
CA ARG A 166 -8.10 15.25 -3.74
C ARG A 166 -7.53 13.88 -4.11
N SER A 167 -6.23 13.82 -4.35
CA SER A 167 -5.53 12.55 -4.64
C SER A 167 -5.60 11.60 -3.45
N ALA A 168 -5.46 12.12 -2.22
CA ALA A 168 -5.57 11.32 -1.01
C ALA A 168 -6.98 10.72 -0.85
N ARG A 169 -8.03 11.53 -1.02
CA ARG A 169 -9.42 11.05 -0.99
C ARG A 169 -9.69 10.01 -2.06
N GLN A 170 -9.18 10.20 -3.27
CA GLN A 170 -9.33 9.23 -4.34
C GLN A 170 -8.66 7.88 -3.99
N ALA A 171 -7.46 7.91 -3.43
CA ALA A 171 -6.74 6.71 -3.01
C ALA A 171 -7.48 5.99 -1.87
N VAL A 172 -7.93 6.73 -0.85
CA VAL A 172 -8.75 6.17 0.25
C VAL A 172 -10.04 5.55 -0.28
N SER A 173 -10.77 6.27 -1.14
CA SER A 173 -12.00 5.77 -1.76
C SER A 173 -11.79 4.49 -2.55
N SER A 174 -10.67 4.38 -3.27
CA SER A 174 -10.36 3.17 -4.05
C SER A 174 -10.12 1.96 -3.14
N VAL A 175 -9.43 2.14 -2.01
CA VAL A 175 -9.22 1.08 -1.02
C VAL A 175 -10.54 0.67 -0.36
N LEU A 176 -11.35 1.63 0.08
CA LEU A 176 -12.66 1.34 0.68
C LEU A 176 -13.58 0.60 -0.30
N ARG A 177 -13.57 1.00 -1.56
CA ARG A 177 -14.31 0.32 -2.63
C ARG A 177 -13.85 -1.14 -2.78
N PHE A 178 -12.54 -1.37 -2.83
CA PHE A 178 -11.99 -2.72 -2.88
C PHE A 178 -12.43 -3.55 -1.68
N LEU A 179 -12.24 -3.04 -0.46
CA LEU A 179 -12.60 -3.75 0.77
C LEU A 179 -14.12 -4.08 0.83
N THR A 180 -14.97 -3.16 0.37
CA THR A 180 -16.42 -3.38 0.27
C THR A 180 -16.76 -4.45 -0.76
N ARG A 181 -16.14 -4.40 -1.94
CA ARG A 181 -16.36 -5.40 -2.99
C ARG A 181 -15.87 -6.79 -2.61
N MET A 182 -14.86 -6.86 -1.74
CA MET A 182 -14.36 -8.11 -1.16
C MET A 182 -15.18 -8.60 0.05
N GLY A 183 -16.21 -7.88 0.45
CA GLY A 183 -17.04 -8.22 1.60
C GLY A 183 -16.36 -8.04 2.96
N ILE A 184 -15.19 -7.38 3.01
CA ILE A 184 -14.46 -7.07 4.24
C ILE A 184 -15.13 -5.91 4.98
N LEU A 185 -15.68 -4.95 4.24
CA LEU A 185 -16.49 -3.86 4.79
C LEU A 185 -17.96 -3.99 4.36
N LYS A 186 -18.86 -3.78 5.31
CA LYS A 186 -20.29 -3.57 5.07
C LYS A 186 -20.56 -2.07 4.92
N TYR A 187 -20.13 -1.51 3.80
CA TYR A 187 -20.20 -0.07 3.56
C TYR A 187 -21.04 0.21 2.32
N ASN A 188 -22.13 0.97 2.49
CA ASN A 188 -22.92 1.48 1.38
C ASN A 188 -22.60 2.95 1.16
N ASN A 189 -22.09 3.26 -0.01
CA ASN A 189 -21.66 4.62 -0.40
C ASN A 189 -22.84 5.62 -0.54
N HIS A 190 -24.06 5.21 -0.16
CA HIS A 190 -25.25 6.07 -0.20
C HIS A 190 -25.36 7.05 0.99
N SER A 191 -24.50 6.95 1.98
CA SER A 191 -24.56 7.77 3.18
C SER A 191 -23.52 8.89 3.26
N GLY A 192 -23.12 9.48 2.13
CA GLY A 192 -22.51 10.82 2.10
C GLY A 192 -21.20 11.05 2.88
N TYR A 193 -20.48 10.02 3.28
CA TYR A 193 -19.27 10.17 4.10
C TYR A 193 -17.99 10.49 3.30
N ILE A 194 -18.07 10.59 2.00
CA ILE A 194 -16.99 11.09 1.15
C ILE A 194 -17.63 12.02 0.10
N ALA A 195 -17.93 13.23 0.54
CA ALA A 195 -18.14 14.36 -0.35
C ALA A 195 -16.81 15.09 -0.54
#